data_9a5101c4c3671edc3e9b8e646a633037
#
_entry.id   9a5101c4c3671edc3e9b8e646a633037
#
_cell.length_a   1.000
_cell.length_b   1.000
_cell.length_c   1.000
_cell.angle_alpha   90.00
_cell.angle_beta   90.00
_cell.angle_gamma   90.00
#
_symmetry.space_group_name_H-M   'P 1'
#
loop_
_entity.id
_entity.type
_entity.pdbx_description
1 polymer ?
#
loop_
_entity_poly.entity_id
_entity_poly.type
_entity_poly.pdbx_seq_one_letter_code
_entity_poly.pdbx_strand_id
1 'polypeptide(L)'
;LERLSQSHALNLYSLYASRKLQTTPSYRIISHIQNLSQEDPPFNTYDPFSWQIFKEKTLSLKDEGAFNAMLKSLYYEKSAPELTYLLSQRNKDKIYYYLSPYESIIEWQNTDEKAMAYAIARQESFLLPAVISRSFALGLMQIMPFNVGPFAKRLGMDNIDLNDMFNPNIALKLGNYYLNHLKKEFNHPLFVAYAYNAGPGFFKEVVRKLQTI
;
A
#
# COMPACT_ATOMS: atom_id res chain seq x y z
N LEU A 1 22.19 19.25 -0.67
CA LEU A 1 22.10 17.83 -0.27
C LEU A 1 22.09 17.69 1.26
N GLU A 2 22.99 18.37 2.02
CA GLU A 2 23.04 18.27 3.49
C GLU A 2 21.70 18.58 4.16
N ARG A 3 21.03 19.69 3.81
CA ARG A 3 19.70 20.02 4.32
C ARG A 3 18.66 18.94 4.01
N LEU A 4 18.76 18.28 2.86
CA LEU A 4 17.85 17.21 2.46
C LEU A 4 18.14 15.90 3.22
N SER A 5 19.43 15.57 3.46
CA SER A 5 19.81 14.38 4.23
C SER A 5 19.39 14.47 5.70
N GLN A 6 19.31 15.68 6.24
CA GLN A 6 18.84 15.95 7.60
C GLN A 6 17.31 16.08 7.70
N SER A 7 16.60 15.96 6.56
CA SER A 7 15.13 16.00 6.54
C SER A 7 14.56 14.85 7.36
N HIS A 8 13.57 15.16 8.18
CA HIS A 8 12.84 14.17 8.97
C HIS A 8 11.74 13.46 8.17
N ALA A 9 11.49 13.91 6.95
CA ALA A 9 10.51 13.29 6.07
C ALA A 9 11.18 12.24 5.18
N LEU A 10 10.64 11.01 5.21
CA LEU A 10 11.02 9.96 4.27
C LEU A 10 10.43 10.28 2.90
N ASN A 11 11.27 10.69 1.97
CA ASN A 11 10.92 10.91 0.58
C ASN A 11 12.12 10.64 -0.33
N LEU A 12 11.90 10.63 -1.64
CA LEU A 12 12.93 10.33 -2.63
C LEU A 12 14.16 11.24 -2.51
N TYR A 13 13.95 12.52 -2.19
CA TYR A 13 15.05 13.49 -2.10
C TYR A 13 15.90 13.29 -0.85
N SER A 14 15.28 12.99 0.30
CA SER A 14 16.01 12.71 1.55
C SER A 14 16.79 11.40 1.44
N LEU A 15 16.20 10.36 0.86
CA LEU A 15 16.86 9.08 0.58
C LEU A 15 18.07 9.26 -0.37
N TYR A 16 17.88 9.99 -1.47
CA TYR A 16 18.95 10.26 -2.42
C TYR A 16 20.10 11.05 -1.77
N ALA A 17 19.76 12.10 -1.01
CA ALA A 17 20.78 12.92 -0.34
C ALA A 17 21.57 12.11 0.70
N SER A 18 20.89 11.34 1.56
CA SER A 18 21.55 10.48 2.55
C SER A 18 22.47 9.45 1.89
N ARG A 19 22.00 8.81 0.80
CA ARG A 19 22.81 7.85 0.04
C ARG A 19 24.06 8.50 -0.59
N LYS A 20 23.91 9.70 -1.16
CA LYS A 20 25.04 10.43 -1.80
C LYS A 20 26.06 10.91 -0.78
N LEU A 21 25.61 11.34 0.38
CA LEU A 21 26.48 11.83 1.46
C LEU A 21 26.94 10.73 2.42
N GLN A 22 26.48 9.50 2.23
CA GLN A 22 26.73 8.35 3.12
C GLN A 22 26.37 8.65 4.59
N THR A 23 25.28 9.41 4.80
CA THR A 23 24.81 9.78 6.13
C THR A 23 23.64 8.89 6.57
N THR A 24 23.52 8.67 7.88
CA THR A 24 22.36 7.95 8.45
C THR A 24 21.15 8.89 8.47
N PRO A 25 19.99 8.47 7.94
CA PRO A 25 18.78 9.26 8.03
C PRO A 25 18.34 9.49 9.48
N SER A 26 17.65 10.61 9.73
CA SER A 26 17.11 10.95 11.04
C SER A 26 15.76 10.28 11.37
N TYR A 27 15.33 9.33 10.54
CA TYR A 27 14.12 8.51 10.71
C TYR A 27 14.48 7.03 10.78
N ARG A 28 13.58 6.22 11.34
CA ARG A 28 13.71 4.76 11.37
C ARG A 28 12.71 4.09 10.42
N ILE A 29 13.17 3.03 9.76
CA ILE A 29 12.31 2.16 8.96
C ILE A 29 12.15 0.83 9.70
N ILE A 30 10.90 0.39 9.87
CA ILE A 30 10.55 -0.90 10.46
C ILE A 30 9.91 -1.74 9.38
N SER A 31 10.52 -2.89 9.08
CA SER A 31 10.03 -3.87 8.11
C SER A 31 9.34 -5.08 8.75
N HIS A 32 9.43 -5.22 10.07
CA HIS A 32 8.84 -6.33 10.82
C HIS A 32 8.39 -5.87 12.21
N ILE A 33 7.20 -6.32 12.64
CA ILE A 33 6.72 -6.13 14.01
C ILE A 33 6.84 -7.48 14.71
N GLN A 34 7.51 -7.47 15.87
CA GLN A 34 7.71 -8.68 16.68
C GLN A 34 6.45 -9.03 17.47
N ASN A 35 6.31 -10.32 17.82
CA ASN A 35 5.27 -10.84 18.72
C ASN A 35 3.82 -10.61 18.26
N LEU A 36 3.59 -10.58 16.95
CA LEU A 36 2.24 -10.64 16.43
C LEU A 36 1.68 -12.07 16.59
N SER A 37 0.42 -12.18 17.02
CA SER A 37 -0.29 -13.46 17.06
C SER A 37 -0.60 -13.95 15.65
N GLN A 38 -0.52 -15.27 15.45
CA GLN A 38 -0.94 -15.90 14.19
C GLN A 38 -2.42 -16.25 14.16
N GLU A 39 -3.14 -16.03 15.26
CA GLU A 39 -4.58 -16.20 15.35
C GLU A 39 -5.32 -15.10 14.56
N ASP A 40 -6.61 -15.30 14.39
CA ASP A 40 -7.46 -14.28 13.77
C ASP A 40 -7.70 -13.09 14.72
N PRO A 41 -7.66 -11.86 14.21
CA PRO A 41 -7.99 -10.68 15.01
C PRO A 41 -9.49 -10.70 15.39
N PRO A 42 -9.87 -10.00 16.48
CA PRO A 42 -11.23 -10.05 17.01
C PRO A 42 -12.28 -9.35 16.13
N PHE A 43 -11.90 -8.84 14.97
CA PHE A 43 -12.80 -8.25 13.99
C PHE A 43 -12.37 -8.62 12.56
N ASN A 44 -13.31 -8.55 11.62
CA ASN A 44 -13.02 -8.85 10.23
C ASN A 44 -12.23 -7.71 9.57
N THR A 45 -10.94 -7.92 9.32
CA THR A 45 -10.04 -6.96 8.65
C THR A 45 -10.37 -6.77 7.17
N TYR A 46 -11.20 -7.62 6.59
CA TYR A 46 -11.63 -7.57 5.18
C TYR A 46 -13.00 -6.91 4.99
N ASP A 47 -13.62 -6.44 6.09
CA ASP A 47 -14.88 -5.70 6.03
C ASP A 47 -14.63 -4.19 6.12
N PRO A 48 -14.92 -3.40 5.05
CA PRO A 48 -14.71 -1.96 5.03
C PRO A 48 -15.47 -1.21 6.13
N PHE A 49 -16.65 -1.66 6.51
CA PHE A 49 -17.46 -1.00 7.54
C PHE A 49 -16.85 -1.22 8.94
N SER A 50 -16.47 -2.46 9.25
CA SER A 50 -15.79 -2.79 10.52
C SER A 50 -14.49 -2.02 10.66
N TRP A 51 -13.68 -1.96 9.60
CA TRP A 51 -12.45 -1.18 9.60
C TRP A 51 -12.69 0.31 9.78
N GLN A 52 -13.64 0.90 9.06
CA GLN A 52 -13.93 2.33 9.15
C GLN A 52 -14.38 2.73 10.56
N ILE A 53 -15.29 1.96 11.17
CA ILE A 53 -15.78 2.19 12.55
C ILE A 53 -14.61 2.08 13.54
N PHE A 54 -13.81 1.03 13.44
CA PHE A 54 -12.66 0.81 14.32
C PHE A 54 -11.65 1.95 14.20
N LYS A 55 -11.30 2.34 12.99
CA LYS A 55 -10.37 3.43 12.67
C LYS A 55 -10.83 4.76 13.26
N GLU A 56 -12.07 5.16 13.01
CA GLU A 56 -12.63 6.41 13.50
C GLU A 56 -12.67 6.45 15.04
N LYS A 57 -13.14 5.38 15.66
CA LYS A 57 -13.13 5.24 17.11
C LYS A 57 -11.74 5.40 17.68
N THR A 58 -10.75 4.68 17.13
CA THR A 58 -9.39 4.70 17.64
C THR A 58 -8.73 6.08 17.45
N LEU A 59 -8.89 6.70 16.28
CA LEU A 59 -8.30 8.01 16.01
C LEU A 59 -8.95 9.16 16.79
N SER A 60 -10.21 9.01 17.22
CA SER A 60 -10.91 10.00 18.07
C SER A 60 -10.41 10.03 19.52
N LEU A 61 -9.71 8.98 19.98
CA LEU A 61 -9.19 8.92 21.34
C LEU A 61 -8.10 9.96 21.54
N LYS A 62 -8.25 10.82 22.55
CA LYS A 62 -7.24 11.82 22.93
C LYS A 62 -6.22 11.26 23.92
N ASP A 63 -6.66 10.35 24.77
CA ASP A 63 -5.80 9.69 25.75
C ASP A 63 -4.89 8.67 25.09
N GLU A 64 -3.58 8.74 25.37
CA GLU A 64 -2.56 7.87 24.79
C GLU A 64 -2.68 6.43 25.31
N GLY A 65 -3.07 6.25 26.57
CA GLY A 65 -3.28 4.93 27.17
C GLY A 65 -4.45 4.21 26.52
N ALA A 66 -5.58 4.90 26.33
CA ALA A 66 -6.74 4.37 25.63
C ALA A 66 -6.44 4.04 24.16
N PHE A 67 -5.68 4.90 23.48
CA PHE A 67 -5.22 4.63 22.11
C PHE A 67 -4.36 3.37 22.05
N ASN A 68 -3.35 3.25 22.92
CA ASN A 68 -2.48 2.07 22.97
C ASN A 68 -3.23 0.80 23.37
N ALA A 69 -4.26 0.90 24.23
CA ALA A 69 -5.13 -0.24 24.55
C ALA A 69 -5.92 -0.73 23.33
N MET A 70 -6.44 0.21 22.50
CA MET A 70 -7.08 -0.16 21.22
C MET A 70 -6.11 -0.82 20.24
N LEU A 71 -4.86 -0.35 20.16
CA LEU A 71 -3.86 -0.96 19.28
C LEU A 71 -3.53 -2.41 19.64
N LYS A 72 -3.64 -2.80 20.93
CA LYS A 72 -3.40 -4.20 21.36
C LYS A 72 -4.34 -5.20 20.67
N SER A 73 -5.56 -4.79 20.33
CA SER A 73 -6.50 -5.64 19.57
C SER A 73 -6.10 -5.86 18.10
N LEU A 74 -5.03 -5.20 17.64
CA LEU A 74 -4.46 -5.32 16.30
C LEU A 74 -3.11 -6.06 16.28
N TYR A 75 -2.67 -6.65 17.41
CA TYR A 75 -1.39 -7.37 17.46
C TYR A 75 -1.50 -8.78 16.89
N TYR A 76 -1.99 -8.87 15.65
CA TYR A 76 -2.13 -10.10 14.86
C TYR A 76 -1.46 -9.91 13.50
N GLU A 77 -0.92 -10.97 12.91
CA GLU A 77 -0.28 -10.89 11.58
C GLU A 77 -1.26 -10.40 10.50
N LYS A 78 -2.51 -10.85 10.56
CA LYS A 78 -3.55 -10.45 9.60
C LYS A 78 -4.00 -9.00 9.73
N SER A 79 -3.80 -8.35 10.88
CA SER A 79 -4.13 -6.94 11.11
C SER A 79 -2.90 -6.02 11.22
N ALA A 80 -1.73 -6.52 10.85
CA ALA A 80 -0.50 -5.71 10.85
C ALA A 80 -0.59 -4.44 9.95
N PRO A 81 -1.27 -4.45 8.80
CA PRO A 81 -1.50 -3.23 8.02
C PRO A 81 -2.30 -2.17 8.79
N GLU A 82 -3.39 -2.57 9.46
CA GLU A 82 -4.24 -1.69 10.28
C GLU A 82 -3.46 -1.11 11.46
N LEU A 83 -2.69 -1.94 12.15
CA LEU A 83 -1.82 -1.53 13.25
C LEU A 83 -0.81 -0.47 12.77
N THR A 84 -0.09 -0.73 11.69
CA THR A 84 0.93 0.19 11.18
C THR A 84 0.33 1.47 10.62
N TYR A 85 -0.86 1.40 10.01
CA TYR A 85 -1.60 2.58 9.61
C TYR A 85 -1.89 3.49 10.81
N LEU A 86 -2.47 2.96 11.89
CA LEU A 86 -2.84 3.74 13.08
C LEU A 86 -1.60 4.28 13.80
N LEU A 87 -0.54 3.50 13.92
CA LEU A 87 0.76 3.97 14.45
C LEU A 87 1.31 5.14 13.61
N SER A 88 1.19 5.06 12.29
CA SER A 88 1.64 6.12 11.39
C SER A 88 0.87 7.44 11.54
N GLN A 89 -0.40 7.40 11.97
CA GLN A 89 -1.22 8.61 12.20
C GLN A 89 -0.75 9.42 13.42
N ARG A 90 -0.06 8.79 14.37
CA ARG A 90 0.50 9.44 15.58
C ARG A 90 2.03 9.38 15.62
N ASN A 91 2.68 9.38 14.48
CA ASN A 91 4.11 9.19 14.33
C ASN A 91 4.93 10.38 14.86
N LYS A 92 5.11 10.46 16.17
CA LYS A 92 5.98 11.46 16.84
C LYS A 92 7.45 11.13 16.68
N ASP A 93 7.80 9.84 16.53
CA ASP A 93 9.17 9.33 16.57
C ASP A 93 9.80 9.13 15.18
N LYS A 94 9.16 9.62 14.14
CA LYS A 94 9.64 9.50 12.73
C LYS A 94 9.94 8.05 12.34
N ILE A 95 9.04 7.14 12.72
CA ILE A 95 9.10 5.73 12.40
C ILE A 95 8.22 5.48 11.17
N TYR A 96 8.79 4.85 10.15
CA TYR A 96 8.07 4.47 8.93
C TYR A 96 7.97 2.96 8.84
N TYR A 97 6.75 2.45 8.71
CA TYR A 97 6.49 1.02 8.62
C TYR A 97 6.41 0.59 7.15
N TYR A 98 7.27 -0.34 6.76
CA TYR A 98 7.34 -0.96 5.42
C TYR A 98 7.27 -2.47 5.57
N LEU A 99 6.11 -2.96 5.99
CA LEU A 99 5.87 -4.40 6.12
C LEU A 99 5.64 -5.02 4.74
N SER A 100 5.80 -6.34 4.68
CA SER A 100 5.42 -7.18 3.54
C SER A 100 4.32 -8.16 3.95
N PRO A 101 3.12 -7.70 4.34
CA PRO A 101 2.02 -8.60 4.64
C PRO A 101 1.62 -9.35 3.37
N TYR A 102 0.99 -10.50 3.52
CA TYR A 102 0.47 -11.30 2.39
C TYR A 102 1.56 -11.80 1.43
N GLU A 103 2.82 -11.89 1.85
CA GLU A 103 3.97 -12.23 0.99
C GLU A 103 3.83 -13.60 0.34
N SER A 104 3.26 -14.58 1.04
CA SER A 104 3.06 -15.96 0.58
C SER A 104 1.87 -16.15 -0.38
N ILE A 105 1.09 -15.09 -0.63
CA ILE A 105 -0.13 -15.19 -1.47
C ILE A 105 0.19 -15.28 -2.96
N ILE A 106 1.30 -14.68 -3.40
CA ILE A 106 1.71 -14.65 -4.81
C ILE A 106 3.14 -15.19 -4.94
N GLU A 107 3.36 -16.01 -5.96
CA GLU A 107 4.71 -16.33 -6.41
C GLU A 107 5.27 -15.16 -7.23
N TRP A 108 6.27 -14.50 -6.68
CA TRP A 108 6.93 -13.37 -7.30
C TRP A 108 7.98 -13.82 -8.31
N GLN A 109 7.96 -13.31 -9.53
CA GLN A 109 8.96 -13.64 -10.54
C GLN A 109 10.38 -13.20 -10.12
N ASN A 110 10.47 -12.07 -9.43
CA ASN A 110 11.71 -11.52 -8.91
C ASN A 110 11.45 -10.44 -7.84
N THR A 111 12.51 -9.98 -7.19
CA THR A 111 12.47 -8.96 -6.14
C THR A 111 11.91 -7.61 -6.65
N ASP A 112 12.18 -7.22 -7.88
CA ASP A 112 11.74 -5.94 -8.44
C ASP A 112 10.22 -5.94 -8.68
N GLU A 113 9.66 -7.07 -9.13
CA GLU A 113 8.20 -7.23 -9.25
C GLU A 113 7.52 -7.08 -7.89
N LYS A 114 8.01 -7.80 -6.88
CA LYS A 114 7.54 -7.70 -5.50
C LYS A 114 7.64 -6.26 -4.98
N ALA A 115 8.82 -5.65 -5.09
CA ALA A 115 9.05 -4.29 -4.61
C ALA A 115 8.09 -3.28 -5.25
N MET A 116 7.84 -3.39 -6.55
CA MET A 116 6.91 -2.52 -7.27
C MET A 116 5.47 -2.71 -6.79
N ALA A 117 5.00 -3.95 -6.65
CA ALA A 117 3.66 -4.24 -6.17
C ALA A 117 3.43 -3.71 -4.75
N TYR A 118 4.37 -3.92 -3.84
CA TYR A 118 4.29 -3.40 -2.48
C TYR A 118 4.39 -1.87 -2.40
N ALA A 119 5.23 -1.25 -3.24
CA ALA A 119 5.32 0.21 -3.31
C ALA A 119 3.98 0.83 -3.75
N ILE A 120 3.35 0.26 -4.77
CA ILE A 120 2.05 0.71 -5.26
C ILE A 120 0.96 0.45 -4.20
N ALA A 121 0.82 -0.78 -3.69
CA ALA A 121 -0.18 -1.11 -2.69
C ALA A 121 -0.07 -0.24 -1.42
N ARG A 122 1.16 0.07 -1.00
CA ARG A 122 1.39 0.97 0.12
C ARG A 122 0.96 2.40 -0.19
N GLN A 123 1.23 2.91 -1.38
CA GLN A 123 0.81 4.25 -1.82
C GLN A 123 -0.72 4.33 -1.96
N GLU A 124 -1.35 3.30 -2.49
CA GLU A 124 -2.79 3.26 -2.76
C GLU A 124 -3.63 3.14 -1.47
N SER A 125 -3.22 2.29 -0.54
CA SER A 125 -4.06 1.94 0.62
C SER A 125 -3.32 1.76 1.95
N PHE A 126 -2.00 1.97 2.04
CA PHE A 126 -1.18 1.49 3.14
C PHE A 126 -1.20 -0.03 3.33
N LEU A 127 -1.43 -0.79 2.27
CA LEU A 127 -1.62 -2.24 2.28
C LEU A 127 -2.90 -2.69 3.02
N LEU A 128 -3.81 -1.78 3.33
CA LEU A 128 -5.09 -2.08 3.96
C LEU A 128 -6.02 -2.78 2.96
N PRO A 129 -6.55 -3.96 3.29
CA PRO A 129 -7.43 -4.70 2.37
C PRO A 129 -8.82 -4.06 2.27
N ALA A 130 -9.34 -3.53 3.36
CA ALA A 130 -10.71 -3.07 3.48
C ALA A 130 -10.85 -1.55 3.24
N VAL A 131 -10.35 -1.05 2.10
CA VAL A 131 -10.41 0.37 1.75
C VAL A 131 -11.23 0.61 0.49
N ILE A 132 -12.11 1.61 0.57
CA ILE A 132 -12.84 2.16 -0.57
C ILE A 132 -12.45 3.63 -0.69
N SER A 133 -11.96 4.05 -1.87
CA SER A 133 -11.64 5.46 -2.11
C SER A 133 -12.88 6.30 -2.36
N ARG A 134 -12.72 7.63 -2.37
CA ARG A 134 -13.80 8.56 -2.77
C ARG A 134 -14.27 8.36 -4.21
N SER A 135 -13.42 7.80 -5.06
CA SER A 135 -13.74 7.46 -6.46
C SER A 135 -14.15 6.00 -6.63
N PHE A 136 -14.46 5.30 -5.53
CA PHE A 136 -14.87 3.88 -5.50
C PHE A 136 -13.81 2.90 -5.96
N ALA A 137 -12.52 3.23 -5.94
CA ALA A 137 -11.46 2.24 -6.08
C ALA A 137 -11.43 1.32 -4.85
N LEU A 138 -11.16 0.02 -5.05
CA LEU A 138 -11.42 -1.04 -4.08
C LEU A 138 -10.14 -1.77 -3.63
N GLY A 139 -10.08 -2.05 -2.34
CA GLY A 139 -9.11 -2.95 -1.73
C GLY A 139 -7.69 -2.40 -1.68
N LEU A 140 -6.75 -3.24 -1.31
CA LEU A 140 -5.35 -2.82 -1.08
C LEU A 140 -4.63 -2.32 -2.35
N MET A 141 -5.07 -2.75 -3.53
CA MET A 141 -4.51 -2.30 -4.82
C MET A 141 -5.32 -1.19 -5.49
N GLN A 142 -6.41 -0.73 -4.87
CA GLN A 142 -7.29 0.34 -5.36
C GLN A 142 -7.72 0.15 -6.83
N ILE A 143 -8.19 -1.05 -7.14
CA ILE A 143 -8.69 -1.37 -8.48
C ILE A 143 -10.08 -0.75 -8.68
N MET A 144 -10.25 -0.07 -9.81
CA MET A 144 -11.55 0.50 -10.18
C MET A 144 -12.56 -0.60 -10.51
N PRO A 145 -13.84 -0.48 -10.08
CA PRO A 145 -14.88 -1.50 -10.27
C PRO A 145 -15.00 -2.00 -11.71
N PHE A 146 -14.92 -1.12 -12.70
CA PHE A 146 -15.03 -1.48 -14.11
C PHE A 146 -13.85 -2.33 -14.65
N ASN A 147 -12.73 -2.39 -13.90
CA ASN A 147 -11.58 -3.22 -14.26
C ASN A 147 -11.61 -4.61 -13.62
N VAL A 148 -12.39 -4.83 -12.55
CA VAL A 148 -12.39 -6.09 -11.79
C VAL A 148 -12.75 -7.27 -12.71
N GLY A 149 -13.92 -7.24 -13.34
CA GLY A 149 -14.37 -8.30 -14.24
C GLY A 149 -13.42 -8.55 -15.42
N PRO A 150 -13.01 -7.52 -16.19
CA PRO A 150 -12.03 -7.67 -17.27
C PRO A 150 -10.69 -8.28 -16.83
N PHE A 151 -10.15 -7.89 -15.67
CA PHE A 151 -8.87 -8.44 -15.19
C PHE A 151 -9.04 -9.88 -14.69
N ALA A 152 -10.10 -10.16 -13.93
CA ALA A 152 -10.43 -11.51 -13.47
C ALA A 152 -10.56 -12.49 -14.65
N LYS A 153 -11.32 -12.12 -15.66
CA LYS A 153 -11.50 -12.94 -16.89
C LYS A 153 -10.16 -13.26 -17.57
N ARG A 154 -9.26 -12.30 -17.65
CA ARG A 154 -7.92 -12.51 -18.27
C ARG A 154 -7.01 -13.41 -17.45
N LEU A 155 -7.25 -13.50 -16.14
CA LEU A 155 -6.56 -14.40 -15.23
C LEU A 155 -7.23 -15.77 -15.10
N GLY A 156 -8.33 -16.02 -15.83
CA GLY A 156 -9.11 -17.26 -15.71
C GLY A 156 -9.81 -17.39 -14.35
N MET A 157 -10.09 -16.27 -13.69
CA MET A 157 -10.79 -16.22 -12.40
C MET A 157 -12.28 -15.98 -12.66
N ASP A 158 -13.08 -17.03 -12.53
CA ASP A 158 -14.53 -16.95 -12.71
C ASP A 158 -15.22 -16.48 -11.43
N ASN A 159 -16.39 -15.85 -11.59
CA ASN A 159 -17.28 -15.44 -10.50
C ASN A 159 -16.67 -14.48 -9.48
N ILE A 160 -15.73 -13.61 -9.88
CA ILE A 160 -15.20 -12.54 -9.04
C ILE A 160 -16.16 -11.36 -9.04
N ASP A 161 -16.59 -10.93 -7.85
CA ASP A 161 -17.39 -9.73 -7.65
C ASP A 161 -16.60 -8.59 -7.00
N LEU A 162 -17.26 -7.46 -6.75
CA LEU A 162 -16.60 -6.28 -6.19
C LEU A 162 -16.20 -6.47 -4.73
N ASN A 163 -16.89 -7.31 -3.96
CA ASN A 163 -16.57 -7.56 -2.55
C ASN A 163 -15.31 -8.41 -2.41
N ASP A 164 -15.02 -9.24 -3.42
CA ASP A 164 -13.79 -10.03 -3.45
C ASP A 164 -12.52 -9.15 -3.47
N MET A 165 -12.66 -7.89 -3.86
CA MET A 165 -11.53 -6.94 -3.86
C MET A 165 -11.02 -6.60 -2.46
N PHE A 166 -11.77 -6.92 -1.40
CA PHE A 166 -11.32 -6.80 -0.02
C PHE A 166 -10.53 -8.04 0.46
N ASN A 167 -10.49 -9.09 -0.34
CA ASN A 167 -9.61 -10.23 -0.11
C ASN A 167 -8.21 -9.93 -0.69
N PRO A 168 -7.15 -9.89 0.16
CA PRO A 168 -5.79 -9.57 -0.28
C PRO A 168 -5.28 -10.47 -1.42
N ASN A 169 -5.67 -11.74 -1.43
CA ASN A 169 -5.28 -12.69 -2.47
C ASN A 169 -5.78 -12.25 -3.85
N ILE A 170 -7.07 -11.90 -3.92
CA ILE A 170 -7.69 -11.48 -5.18
C ILE A 170 -7.17 -10.10 -5.59
N ALA A 171 -7.16 -9.15 -4.66
CA ALA A 171 -6.68 -7.79 -4.93
C ALA A 171 -5.22 -7.75 -5.43
N LEU A 172 -4.31 -8.52 -4.78
CA LEU A 172 -2.91 -8.59 -5.21
C LEU A 172 -2.77 -9.27 -6.58
N LYS A 173 -3.52 -10.34 -6.86
CA LYS A 173 -3.47 -11.01 -8.17
C LYS A 173 -3.91 -10.07 -9.30
N LEU A 174 -5.05 -9.37 -9.13
CA LEU A 174 -5.53 -8.42 -10.12
C LEU A 174 -4.59 -7.22 -10.26
N GLY A 175 -4.11 -6.66 -9.14
CA GLY A 175 -3.18 -5.55 -9.14
C GLY A 175 -1.83 -5.89 -9.78
N ASN A 176 -1.27 -7.06 -9.47
CA ASN A 176 -0.03 -7.53 -10.08
C ASN A 176 -0.18 -7.82 -11.59
N TYR A 177 -1.32 -8.39 -11.98
CA TYR A 177 -1.66 -8.52 -13.40
C TYR A 177 -1.63 -7.17 -14.11
N TYR A 178 -2.27 -6.13 -13.52
CA TYR A 178 -2.31 -4.80 -14.10
C TYR A 178 -0.91 -4.15 -14.15
N LEU A 179 -0.12 -4.26 -13.09
CA LEU A 179 1.27 -3.79 -13.07
C LEU A 179 2.12 -4.45 -14.16
N ASN A 180 2.01 -5.75 -14.34
CA ASN A 180 2.73 -6.48 -15.38
C ASN A 180 2.27 -6.10 -16.79
N HIS A 181 0.99 -5.74 -16.96
CA HIS A 181 0.50 -5.17 -18.22
C HIS A 181 1.15 -3.81 -18.49
N LEU A 182 1.19 -2.91 -17.51
CA LEU A 182 1.82 -1.60 -17.64
C LEU A 182 3.34 -1.68 -17.86
N LYS A 183 4.04 -2.63 -17.22
CA LYS A 183 5.47 -2.86 -17.43
C LYS A 183 5.81 -3.24 -18.87
N LYS A 184 4.93 -3.94 -19.58
CA LYS A 184 5.13 -4.27 -21.00
C LYS A 184 5.04 -3.03 -21.90
N GLU A 185 4.34 -2.01 -21.45
CA GLU A 185 4.13 -0.77 -22.20
C GLU A 185 5.14 0.33 -21.83
N PHE A 186 5.53 0.37 -20.55
CA PHE A 186 6.39 1.42 -20.00
C PHE A 186 7.64 0.81 -19.37
N ASN A 187 8.82 1.14 -19.92
CA ASN A 187 10.10 0.53 -19.50
C ASN A 187 10.68 1.11 -18.19
N HIS A 188 10.13 2.19 -17.66
CA HIS A 188 10.67 2.84 -16.47
C HIS A 188 9.70 2.72 -15.27
N PRO A 189 10.16 2.32 -14.06
CA PRO A 189 9.31 2.09 -12.90
C PRO A 189 8.43 3.31 -12.53
N LEU A 190 8.96 4.52 -12.60
CA LEU A 190 8.18 5.74 -12.33
C LEU A 190 7.07 5.96 -13.36
N PHE A 191 7.28 5.57 -14.62
CA PHE A 191 6.26 5.65 -15.66
C PHE A 191 5.14 4.64 -15.42
N VAL A 192 5.50 3.43 -14.98
CA VAL A 192 4.54 2.40 -14.55
C VAL A 192 3.70 2.91 -13.38
N ALA A 193 4.34 3.48 -12.36
CA ALA A 193 3.65 4.04 -11.19
C ALA A 193 2.71 5.19 -11.58
N TYR A 194 3.16 6.08 -12.46
CA TYR A 194 2.33 7.18 -12.94
C TYR A 194 1.13 6.67 -13.75
N ALA A 195 1.37 5.72 -14.68
CA ALA A 195 0.32 5.12 -15.49
C ALA A 195 -0.68 4.30 -14.66
N TYR A 196 -0.23 3.67 -13.57
CA TYR A 196 -1.11 2.98 -12.63
C TYR A 196 -2.11 3.94 -12.00
N ASN A 197 -1.64 5.06 -11.48
CA ASN A 197 -2.46 6.05 -10.76
C ASN A 197 -3.32 6.89 -11.71
N ALA A 198 -2.72 7.44 -12.78
CA ALA A 198 -3.40 8.39 -13.69
C ALA A 198 -4.12 7.72 -14.86
N GLY A 199 -3.89 6.43 -15.08
CA GLY A 199 -4.31 5.69 -16.26
C GLY A 199 -3.32 5.80 -17.44
N PRO A 200 -3.09 4.70 -18.17
CA PRO A 200 -2.10 4.66 -19.26
C PRO A 200 -2.43 5.60 -20.42
N GLY A 201 -3.71 5.80 -20.72
CA GLY A 201 -4.14 6.71 -21.79
C GLY A 201 -3.76 8.15 -21.50
N PHE A 202 -4.05 8.64 -20.29
CA PHE A 202 -3.67 9.98 -19.85
C PHE A 202 -2.15 10.16 -19.83
N PHE A 203 -1.42 9.17 -19.30
CA PHE A 203 0.03 9.24 -19.25
C PHE A 203 0.67 9.34 -20.65
N LYS A 204 0.19 8.56 -21.63
CA LYS A 204 0.64 8.67 -23.04
C LYS A 204 0.44 10.07 -23.62
N GLU A 205 -0.70 10.68 -23.33
CA GLU A 205 -0.98 12.06 -23.79
C GLU A 205 0.00 13.05 -23.18
N VAL A 206 0.31 12.94 -21.88
CA VAL A 206 1.31 13.78 -21.20
C VAL A 206 2.69 13.61 -21.84
N VAL A 207 3.14 12.38 -22.06
CA VAL A 207 4.44 12.09 -22.69
C VAL A 207 4.50 12.69 -24.11
N ARG A 208 3.43 12.51 -24.90
CA ARG A 208 3.36 13.09 -26.25
C ARG A 208 3.49 14.61 -26.23
N LYS A 209 2.82 15.29 -25.30
CA LYS A 209 2.92 16.75 -25.15
C LYS A 209 4.32 17.22 -24.76
N LEU A 210 5.02 16.47 -23.91
CA LEU A 210 6.39 16.80 -23.51
C LEU A 210 7.43 16.60 -24.63
N GLN A 211 7.16 15.73 -25.60
CA GLN A 211 8.04 15.52 -26.75
C GLN A 211 7.87 16.60 -27.87
N THR A 212 6.85 17.45 -27.76
CA THR A 212 6.55 18.53 -28.70
C THR A 212 7.03 19.91 -28.23
N ILE A 213 7.71 19.97 -27.08
CA ILE A 213 8.40 21.15 -26.54
C ILE A 213 9.89 21.06 -26.81
#